data_a8eccec047e2211550768c413c0eaae0
#
_entry.id   a8eccec047e2211550768c413c0eaae0
#
_cell.length_a   1.000
_cell.length_b   1.000
_cell.length_c   1.000
_cell.angle_alpha   90.00
_cell.angle_beta   90.00
_cell.angle_gamma   90.00
#
_symmetry.space_group_name_H-M   'P 1'
#
loop_
_entity.id
_entity.type
_entity.pdbx_description
1 polymer ?
#
loop_
_entity_poly.entity_id
_entity_poly.type
_entity_poly.pdbx_seq_one_letter_code
_entity_poly.pdbx_strand_id
1 'polypeptide(L)'
;MKTTPFTDVHIALGAKMHEFAGFNMPIEYTGIIDEHMTVVNGVFDVSHMGEFWVKGPNALAFIQSVTSNDASVLPIGKAQYTCFPNDKGGIVDDLLVYHYEPEKYLLVVNAGNIAKDWDWCVSHNTVGAELENS
;
A
#
# COMPACT_ATOMS: atom_id res chain seq x y z
N MET A 1 17.38 9.72 -5.86
CA MET A 1 16.83 8.49 -5.28
C MET A 1 16.22 8.85 -3.94
N LYS A 2 14.98 8.46 -3.68
CA LYS A 2 14.29 8.74 -2.41
C LYS A 2 14.82 7.81 -1.32
N THR A 3 14.63 8.19 -0.06
CA THR A 3 14.99 7.38 1.11
C THR A 3 13.73 7.04 1.91
N THR A 4 13.78 5.93 2.67
CA THR A 4 12.76 5.59 3.67
C THR A 4 13.22 6.03 5.05
N PRO A 5 12.35 6.08 6.06
CA PRO A 5 12.74 6.36 7.44
C PRO A 5 13.81 5.43 8.00
N PHE A 6 13.94 4.22 7.45
CA PHE A 6 14.90 3.21 7.91
C PHE A 6 16.17 3.09 7.04
N THR A 7 16.32 3.90 6.00
CA THR A 7 17.47 3.82 5.07
C THR A 7 18.81 3.82 5.80
N ASP A 8 19.02 4.74 6.75
CA ASP A 8 20.27 4.82 7.51
C ASP A 8 20.48 3.61 8.44
N VAL A 9 19.39 3.07 8.97
CA VAL A 9 19.43 1.85 9.80
C VAL A 9 19.84 0.65 8.94
N HIS A 10 19.30 0.50 7.76
CA HIS A 10 19.68 -0.56 6.82
C HIS A 10 21.16 -0.48 6.45
N ILE A 11 21.66 0.72 6.13
CA ILE A 11 23.07 0.95 5.82
C ILE A 11 23.96 0.61 7.03
N ALA A 12 23.60 1.06 8.23
CA ALA A 12 24.36 0.78 9.46
C ALA A 12 24.40 -0.72 9.80
N LEU A 13 23.36 -1.47 9.44
CA LEU A 13 23.30 -2.93 9.60
C LEU A 13 24.04 -3.68 8.47
N GLY A 14 24.66 -2.98 7.52
CA GLY A 14 25.44 -3.59 6.45
C GLY A 14 24.60 -4.10 5.29
N ALA A 15 23.36 -3.61 5.13
CA ALA A 15 22.50 -3.99 4.02
C ALA A 15 23.11 -3.61 2.67
N LYS A 16 22.98 -4.48 1.69
CA LYS A 16 23.27 -4.19 0.29
C LYS A 16 22.09 -3.40 -0.29
N MET A 17 22.33 -2.12 -0.50
CA MET A 17 21.29 -1.18 -0.95
C MET A 17 21.18 -1.18 -2.48
N HIS A 18 19.95 -1.04 -2.99
CA HIS A 18 19.68 -0.94 -4.42
C HIS A 18 18.48 -0.01 -4.68
N GLU A 19 18.42 0.52 -5.91
CA GLU A 19 17.26 1.28 -6.35
C GLU A 19 16.06 0.35 -6.59
N PHE A 20 14.94 0.67 -5.95
CA PHE A 20 13.67 -0.02 -6.15
C PHE A 20 12.51 1.01 -6.14
N ALA A 21 11.79 1.11 -7.24
CA ALA A 21 10.66 2.04 -7.42
C ALA A 21 11.01 3.51 -7.07
N GLY A 22 12.23 3.95 -7.35
CA GLY A 22 12.73 5.30 -7.07
C GLY A 22 13.31 5.49 -5.67
N PHE A 23 13.28 4.47 -4.81
CA PHE A 23 13.80 4.48 -3.46
C PHE A 23 15.11 3.71 -3.32
N ASN A 24 15.94 4.11 -2.34
CA ASN A 24 17.12 3.36 -1.94
C ASN A 24 16.72 2.31 -0.90
N MET A 25 16.56 1.05 -1.34
CA MET A 25 16.03 -0.05 -0.54
C MET A 25 17.08 -1.13 -0.26
N PRO A 26 17.02 -1.81 0.90
CA PRO A 26 17.86 -2.98 1.17
C PRO A 26 17.38 -4.17 0.35
N ILE A 27 18.29 -4.87 -0.33
CA ILE A 27 17.97 -6.09 -1.08
C ILE A 27 18.44 -7.36 -0.37
N GLU A 28 19.47 -7.26 0.44
CA GLU A 28 19.98 -8.34 1.27
C GLU A 28 20.93 -7.81 2.34
N TYR A 29 21.15 -8.57 3.41
CA TYR A 29 22.16 -8.33 4.47
C TYR A 29 23.25 -9.39 4.43
N THR A 30 22.89 -10.64 4.72
CA THR A 30 23.81 -11.77 4.82
C THR A 30 23.71 -12.74 3.64
N GLY A 31 22.65 -12.67 2.88
CA GLY A 31 22.39 -13.51 1.72
C GLY A 31 20.93 -13.94 1.62
N ILE A 32 20.43 -14.01 0.38
CA ILE A 32 19.01 -14.23 0.06
C ILE A 32 18.46 -15.52 0.67
N ILE A 33 19.25 -16.62 0.68
CA ILE A 33 18.79 -17.92 1.18
C ILE A 33 18.60 -17.91 2.69
N ASP A 34 19.58 -17.37 3.43
CA ASP A 34 19.54 -17.30 4.90
C ASP A 34 18.41 -16.38 5.38
N GLU A 35 18.21 -15.27 4.68
CA GLU A 35 17.12 -14.33 4.97
C GLU A 35 15.75 -14.91 4.65
N HIS A 36 15.61 -15.65 3.54
CA HIS A 36 14.37 -16.37 3.21
C HIS A 36 13.99 -17.36 4.31
N MET A 37 14.96 -18.07 4.88
CA MET A 37 14.72 -19.01 5.99
C MET A 37 14.34 -18.30 7.30
N THR A 38 14.66 -17.01 7.43
CA THR A 38 14.36 -16.18 8.62
C THR A 38 13.05 -15.44 8.50
N VAL A 39 12.38 -15.49 7.36
CA VAL A 39 11.17 -14.70 7.01
C VAL A 39 10.05 -14.79 8.06
N VAL A 40 9.91 -15.93 8.74
CA VAL A 40 8.89 -16.16 9.78
C VAL A 40 9.13 -15.29 11.03
N ASN A 41 10.36 -14.83 11.26
CA ASN A 41 10.79 -14.03 12.41
C ASN A 41 11.34 -12.66 12.01
N GLY A 42 11.21 -12.29 10.73
CA GLY A 42 11.75 -11.05 10.19
C GLY A 42 10.74 -9.92 10.19
N VAL A 43 11.25 -8.69 10.10
CA VAL A 43 10.47 -7.47 9.84
C VAL A 43 10.92 -6.93 8.49
N PHE A 44 9.95 -6.59 7.64
CA PHE A 44 10.20 -6.02 6.32
C PHE A 44 9.89 -4.52 6.32
N ASP A 45 10.81 -3.72 5.79
CA ASP A 45 10.56 -2.31 5.52
C ASP A 45 9.70 -2.17 4.26
N VAL A 46 8.48 -1.67 4.42
CA VAL A 46 7.54 -1.36 3.34
C VAL A 46 7.25 0.14 3.24
N SER A 47 8.07 0.98 3.87
CA SER A 47 7.88 2.44 3.93
C SER A 47 7.95 3.14 2.57
N HIS A 48 8.32 2.43 1.50
CA HIS A 48 8.29 2.93 0.13
C HIS A 48 6.89 2.88 -0.51
N MET A 49 5.97 2.11 0.08
CA MET A 49 4.59 1.99 -0.42
C MET A 49 3.84 3.31 -0.24
N GLY A 50 2.84 3.55 -1.12
CA GLY A 50 1.94 4.69 -0.97
C GLY A 50 0.83 4.40 0.02
N GLU A 51 0.41 5.41 0.75
CA GLU A 51 -0.63 5.31 1.77
C GLU A 51 -1.71 6.36 1.51
N PHE A 52 -2.96 5.91 1.28
CA PHE A 52 -4.10 6.81 1.09
C PHE A 52 -5.15 6.56 2.17
N TRP A 53 -5.45 7.59 2.94
CA TRP A 53 -6.57 7.55 3.87
C TRP A 53 -7.89 7.81 3.15
N VAL A 54 -8.90 7.02 3.50
CA VAL A 54 -10.30 7.18 3.06
C VAL A 54 -11.15 7.30 4.32
N LYS A 55 -11.82 8.43 4.51
CA LYS A 55 -12.49 8.78 5.75
C LYS A 55 -13.93 9.26 5.52
N GLY A 56 -14.71 9.20 6.61
CA GLY A 56 -16.06 9.73 6.68
C GLY A 56 -17.15 8.73 6.28
N PRO A 57 -18.42 9.13 6.37
CA PRO A 57 -19.58 8.24 6.20
C PRO A 57 -19.66 7.60 4.80
N ASN A 58 -18.99 8.18 3.81
CA ASN A 58 -18.96 7.67 2.45
C ASN A 58 -17.72 6.80 2.15
N ALA A 59 -16.85 6.57 3.14
CA ALA A 59 -15.59 5.83 2.94
C ALA A 59 -15.83 4.41 2.41
N LEU A 60 -16.71 3.64 3.05
CA LEU A 60 -17.04 2.29 2.59
C LEU A 60 -17.66 2.30 1.19
N ALA A 61 -18.59 3.21 0.90
CA ALA A 61 -19.22 3.32 -0.42
C ALA A 61 -18.20 3.63 -1.52
N PHE A 62 -17.21 4.49 -1.23
CA PHE A 62 -16.10 4.77 -2.13
C PHE A 62 -15.29 3.49 -2.41
N ILE A 63 -14.80 2.81 -1.35
CA ILE A 63 -13.99 1.59 -1.51
C ILE A 63 -14.73 0.52 -2.30
N GLN A 64 -16.01 0.29 -2.01
CA GLN A 64 -16.87 -0.64 -2.74
C GLN A 64 -17.01 -0.27 -4.23
N SER A 65 -16.93 1.00 -4.57
CA SER A 65 -17.05 1.46 -5.97
C SER A 65 -15.77 1.30 -6.79
N VAL A 66 -14.60 1.27 -6.13
CA VAL A 66 -13.29 1.28 -6.81
C VAL A 66 -12.50 -0.01 -6.66
N THR A 67 -12.93 -0.95 -5.80
CA THR A 67 -12.23 -2.23 -5.57
C THR A 67 -13.08 -3.43 -5.98
N SER A 68 -12.43 -4.55 -6.26
CA SER A 68 -13.08 -5.77 -6.73
C SER A 68 -13.68 -6.64 -5.62
N ASN A 69 -13.20 -6.51 -4.39
CA ASN A 69 -13.66 -7.32 -3.26
C ASN A 69 -14.66 -6.58 -2.38
N ASP A 70 -15.51 -7.33 -1.70
CA ASP A 70 -16.47 -6.78 -0.74
C ASP A 70 -15.77 -6.31 0.54
N ALA A 71 -15.56 -5.00 0.66
CA ALA A 71 -14.97 -4.38 1.84
C ALA A 71 -15.96 -4.28 3.03
N SER A 72 -17.27 -4.49 2.81
CA SER A 72 -18.28 -4.41 3.87
C SER A 72 -18.14 -5.53 4.91
N VAL A 73 -17.56 -6.66 4.49
CA VAL A 73 -17.30 -7.80 5.38
C VAL A 73 -15.94 -7.76 6.04
N LEU A 74 -15.13 -6.73 5.79
CA LEU A 74 -13.78 -6.58 6.36
C LEU A 74 -13.88 -6.06 7.81
N PRO A 75 -13.49 -6.86 8.84
CA PRO A 75 -13.56 -6.42 10.22
C PRO A 75 -12.53 -5.32 10.52
N ILE A 76 -12.82 -4.46 11.50
CA ILE A 76 -11.86 -3.47 12.01
C ILE A 76 -10.58 -4.18 12.48
N GLY A 77 -9.42 -3.60 12.17
CA GLY A 77 -8.09 -4.14 12.46
C GLY A 77 -7.64 -5.24 11.51
N LYS A 78 -8.37 -5.50 10.42
CA LYS A 78 -8.00 -6.48 9.38
C LYS A 78 -7.69 -5.79 8.06
N ALA A 79 -6.97 -6.54 7.22
CA ALA A 79 -6.63 -6.14 5.86
C ALA A 79 -7.24 -7.10 4.84
N GLN A 80 -7.53 -6.57 3.66
CA GLN A 80 -8.03 -7.32 2.50
C GLN A 80 -7.17 -6.98 1.29
N TYR A 81 -6.64 -8.02 0.64
CA TYR A 81 -5.99 -7.85 -0.66
C TYR A 81 -7.05 -7.74 -1.76
N THR A 82 -6.91 -6.77 -2.64
CA THR A 82 -7.87 -6.47 -3.70
C THR A 82 -7.18 -5.80 -4.89
N CYS A 83 -7.94 -5.37 -5.90
CA CYS A 83 -7.44 -4.58 -7.01
C CYS A 83 -8.42 -3.46 -7.39
N PHE A 84 -7.92 -2.47 -8.11
CA PHE A 84 -8.71 -1.47 -8.83
C PHE A 84 -9.05 -1.99 -10.23
N PRO A 85 -10.29 -2.47 -10.49
CA PRO A 85 -10.71 -2.85 -11.84
C PRO A 85 -11.01 -1.60 -12.68
N ASN A 86 -10.86 -1.70 -13.98
CA ASN A 86 -11.28 -0.65 -14.92
C ASN A 86 -12.45 -1.09 -15.80
N ASP A 87 -13.09 -0.13 -16.48
CA ASP A 87 -14.28 -0.35 -17.32
C ASP A 87 -14.04 -1.26 -18.54
N LYS A 88 -12.77 -1.58 -18.84
CA LYS A 88 -12.38 -2.43 -19.98
C LYS A 88 -12.08 -3.88 -19.57
N GLY A 89 -12.36 -4.24 -18.31
CA GLY A 89 -12.09 -5.57 -17.77
C GLY A 89 -10.61 -5.80 -17.42
N GLY A 90 -9.80 -4.74 -17.37
CA GLY A 90 -8.43 -4.77 -16.90
C GLY A 90 -8.29 -4.33 -15.45
N ILE A 91 -7.09 -4.42 -14.93
CA ILE A 91 -6.70 -3.98 -13.59
C ILE A 91 -5.80 -2.75 -13.69
N VAL A 92 -6.10 -1.71 -12.93
CA VAL A 92 -5.26 -0.50 -12.81
C VAL A 92 -4.05 -0.82 -11.94
N ASP A 93 -4.31 -1.38 -10.75
CA ASP A 93 -3.29 -1.88 -9.81
C ASP A 93 -3.92 -2.81 -8.77
N ASP A 94 -3.10 -3.52 -8.02
CA ASP A 94 -3.48 -4.27 -6.83
C ASP A 94 -3.07 -3.50 -5.56
N LEU A 95 -3.78 -3.75 -4.46
CA LEU A 95 -3.58 -3.01 -3.22
C LEU A 95 -4.05 -3.79 -1.99
N LEU A 96 -3.68 -3.29 -0.81
CA LEU A 96 -4.26 -3.69 0.46
C LEU A 96 -5.21 -2.62 0.98
N VAL A 97 -6.39 -3.04 1.41
CA VAL A 97 -7.37 -2.20 2.13
C VAL A 97 -7.34 -2.61 3.59
N TYR A 98 -7.01 -1.68 4.49
CA TYR A 98 -7.07 -1.87 5.94
C TYR A 98 -8.31 -1.16 6.48
N HIS A 99 -9.15 -1.87 7.23
CA HIS A 99 -10.23 -1.26 8.00
C HIS A 99 -9.67 -0.82 9.36
N TYR A 100 -9.30 0.46 9.47
CA TYR A 100 -8.56 0.98 10.60
C TYR A 100 -9.47 1.28 11.82
N GLU A 101 -10.53 2.05 11.58
CA GLU A 101 -11.57 2.46 12.55
C GLU A 101 -12.93 2.53 11.83
N PRO A 102 -14.04 2.70 12.53
CA PRO A 102 -15.32 2.98 11.87
C PRO A 102 -15.18 4.17 10.90
N GLU A 103 -15.67 3.98 9.67
CA GLU A 103 -15.61 5.00 8.61
C GLU A 103 -14.20 5.50 8.27
N LYS A 104 -13.15 4.69 8.57
CA LYS A 104 -11.76 5.04 8.30
C LYS A 104 -10.98 3.84 7.79
N TYR A 105 -10.47 3.98 6.60
CA TYR A 105 -9.71 2.94 5.89
C TYR A 105 -8.36 3.49 5.42
N LEU A 106 -7.38 2.60 5.33
CA LEU A 106 -6.07 2.89 4.74
C LEU A 106 -5.90 2.01 3.50
N LEU A 107 -5.63 2.61 2.37
CA LEU A 107 -5.21 1.93 1.15
C LEU A 107 -3.69 1.95 1.09
N VAL A 108 -3.06 0.79 0.95
CA VAL A 108 -1.61 0.66 0.75
C VAL A 108 -1.36 0.22 -0.68
N VAL A 109 -0.73 1.07 -1.47
CA VAL A 109 -0.55 0.93 -2.91
C VAL A 109 0.92 0.78 -3.30
N ASN A 110 1.16 0.25 -4.50
CA ASN A 110 2.50 0.00 -5.01
C ASN A 110 3.29 1.28 -5.24
N ALA A 111 4.54 1.33 -4.76
CA ALA A 111 5.41 2.52 -4.80
C ALA A 111 5.57 3.14 -6.20
N GLY A 112 5.70 2.31 -7.23
CA GLY A 112 5.85 2.76 -8.62
C GLY A 112 4.57 3.36 -9.23
N ASN A 113 3.42 3.14 -8.59
CA ASN A 113 2.09 3.50 -9.10
C ASN A 113 1.37 4.57 -8.24
N ILE A 114 2.00 5.10 -7.19
CA ILE A 114 1.37 6.03 -6.23
C ILE A 114 0.59 7.16 -6.93
N ALA A 115 1.22 7.85 -7.89
CA ALA A 115 0.57 8.96 -8.58
C ALA A 115 -0.63 8.49 -9.43
N LYS A 116 -0.47 7.39 -10.17
CA LYS A 116 -1.53 6.80 -11.01
C LYS A 116 -2.73 6.35 -10.16
N ASP A 117 -2.46 5.69 -9.05
CA ASP A 117 -3.51 5.16 -8.16
C ASP A 117 -4.22 6.27 -7.39
N TRP A 118 -3.48 7.33 -7.03
CA TRP A 118 -4.07 8.53 -6.46
C TRP A 118 -5.03 9.22 -7.44
N ASP A 119 -4.58 9.43 -8.68
CA ASP A 119 -5.42 10.03 -9.74
C ASP A 119 -6.65 9.18 -10.03
N TRP A 120 -6.51 7.84 -9.99
CA TRP A 120 -7.63 6.92 -10.10
C TRP A 120 -8.64 7.13 -8.96
N CYS A 121 -8.19 7.13 -7.71
CA CYS A 121 -9.04 7.35 -6.55
C CYS A 121 -9.77 8.70 -6.62
N VAL A 122 -9.06 9.79 -6.93
CA VAL A 122 -9.64 11.13 -7.01
C VAL A 122 -10.68 11.22 -8.12
N SER A 123 -10.37 10.67 -9.31
CA SER A 123 -11.28 10.74 -10.46
C SER A 123 -12.55 9.88 -10.31
N HIS A 124 -12.52 8.84 -9.47
CA HIS A 124 -13.65 7.94 -9.22
C HIS A 124 -14.37 8.23 -7.90
N ASN A 125 -13.98 9.25 -7.16
CA ASN A 125 -14.65 9.63 -5.92
C ASN A 125 -15.97 10.38 -6.17
N THR A 126 -16.93 9.70 -6.73
CA THR A 126 -18.27 10.27 -7.05
C THR A 126 -19.18 10.38 -5.83
N VAL A 127 -18.86 9.68 -4.75
CA VAL A 127 -19.66 9.65 -3.51
C VAL A 127 -19.21 10.71 -2.49
N GLY A 128 -18.08 11.39 -2.73
CA GLY A 128 -17.58 12.45 -1.85
C GLY A 128 -17.00 11.92 -0.54
N ALA A 129 -16.26 10.82 -0.58
CA ALA A 129 -15.44 10.38 0.56
C ALA A 129 -14.27 11.36 0.77
N GLU A 130 -13.82 11.51 2.00
CA GLU A 130 -12.63 12.29 2.31
C GLU A 130 -11.37 11.47 1.97
N LEU A 131 -10.56 11.96 1.05
CA LEU A 131 -9.33 11.31 0.59
C LEU A 131 -8.10 12.14 1.04
N GLU A 132 -7.06 11.45 1.54
CA GLU A 132 -5.79 12.07 1.93
C GLU A 132 -4.63 11.19 1.45
N ASN A 133 -3.67 11.78 0.75
CA ASN A 133 -2.43 11.15 0.30
C ASN A 133 -1.32 11.52 1.30
N SER A 134 -0.75 10.52 1.98
CA SER A 134 0.26 10.70 3.04
C SER A 134 1.69 10.64 2.52
#